data_0a4e8afbec83c28cd216cbbc68d3ba39
#
_entry.id   0a4e8afbec83c28cd216cbbc68d3ba39
#
_cell.length_a   1.000
_cell.length_b   1.000
_cell.length_c   1.000
_cell.angle_alpha   90.00
_cell.angle_beta   90.00
_cell.angle_gamma   90.00
#
_symmetry.space_group_name_H-M   'P 1'
#
loop_
_entity.id
_entity.type
_entity.pdbx_description
1 polymer ?
#
loop_
_entity_poly.entity_id
_entity_poly.type
_entity_poly.pdbx_seq_one_letter_code
_entity_poly.pdbx_strand_id
1 'polypeptide(L)'
;MTHLMTMTRHASKLLAAAFLAVLMALTMAIMPVFAQGTAERVPASTAEISLTFAPLVRQASPAVVNVYTEKNVTQRGMTLEQMMFGVAPQSRVQNSLGSGVIVGAYGIIVTNNHVIQGADTFRVVLSDRREYAAELLLGDERTDLAVLRINTEGLPLPVLPYADTRDTQVGDLVLAIGNPFGVGQTVTNGIISATARTDVGINDYSFFIQTDAAVNPGNSGGALVNTRGELVGVNTAIFSRTGGSVGIGFAIPSEMVKRVVDAAVNGGTFVRPWLGLAGQSVSFDIAKAQGLDRPIGVMVTEVYPGGPAERAGLRRGDLVTAIDGREVFDEKGLKFLAAIRNPGEQARLSILRGGKAQAINVRVEPPPGATEADVVLLTNGSVFNGARVIELSPRLAEENGLDPFTRGSGIYVHSVTRGTISRNYFRPGDIIRSVNGKQTKTVKELQAVLKANTRDWDIEIERNGRIVRGTVRT
;
A
#
# COMPACT_ATOMS: atom_id res chain seq x y z
N MET A 1 -8.35 1.42 92.29
CA MET A 1 -7.73 2.08 91.14
C MET A 1 -7.12 1.10 90.13
N THR A 2 -7.14 -0.20 90.37
CA THR A 2 -6.48 -1.23 89.56
C THR A 2 -7.36 -1.85 88.42
N HIS A 3 -8.68 -1.71 88.44
CA HIS A 3 -9.60 -2.29 87.43
C HIS A 3 -9.83 -1.42 86.20
N LEU A 4 -9.56 -0.12 86.25
CA LEU A 4 -9.77 0.80 85.17
C LEU A 4 -8.59 0.79 84.17
N MET A 5 -7.38 0.44 84.57
CA MET A 5 -6.19 0.40 83.77
C MET A 5 -6.06 -0.84 82.83
N THR A 6 -6.73 -1.93 83.22
CA THR A 6 -6.75 -3.17 82.45
C THR A 6 -7.75 -3.11 81.24
N MET A 7 -8.87 -2.43 81.41
CA MET A 7 -9.86 -2.27 80.33
C MET A 7 -9.37 -1.37 79.18
N THR A 8 -8.61 -0.34 79.51
CA THR A 8 -8.04 0.56 78.43
C THR A 8 -6.95 -0.10 77.62
N ARG A 9 -6.16 -1.03 78.18
CA ARG A 9 -5.14 -1.80 77.47
C ARG A 9 -5.73 -2.85 76.53
N HIS A 10 -6.89 -3.41 76.82
CA HIS A 10 -7.56 -4.37 75.94
C HIS A 10 -8.29 -3.68 74.79
N ALA A 11 -8.90 -2.52 75.05
CA ALA A 11 -9.55 -1.71 73.99
C ALA A 11 -8.54 -1.16 72.96
N SER A 12 -7.36 -0.72 73.43
CA SER A 12 -6.31 -0.23 72.47
C SER A 12 -5.71 -1.34 71.64
N LYS A 13 -5.60 -2.59 72.17
CA LYS A 13 -5.13 -3.74 71.36
C LYS A 13 -6.16 -4.20 70.35
N LEU A 14 -7.45 -4.15 70.62
CA LEU A 14 -8.53 -4.47 69.73
C LEU A 14 -8.65 -3.42 68.60
N LEU A 15 -8.49 -2.13 68.90
CA LEU A 15 -8.46 -1.06 67.93
C LEU A 15 -7.23 -1.16 67.01
N ALA A 16 -6.05 -1.48 67.52
CA ALA A 16 -4.85 -1.70 66.78
C ALA A 16 -4.95 -2.92 65.85
N ALA A 17 -5.56 -4.02 66.32
CA ALA A 17 -5.79 -5.22 65.51
C ALA A 17 -6.82 -4.97 64.38
N ALA A 18 -7.90 -4.22 64.70
CA ALA A 18 -8.90 -3.81 63.72
C ALA A 18 -8.29 -2.88 62.62
N PHE A 19 -7.44 -1.94 63.05
CA PHE A 19 -6.74 -1.04 62.12
C PHE A 19 -5.74 -1.79 61.21
N LEU A 20 -5.03 -2.78 61.75
CA LEU A 20 -4.12 -3.62 61.01
C LEU A 20 -4.86 -4.52 60.00
N ALA A 21 -6.03 -5.05 60.36
CA ALA A 21 -6.88 -5.86 59.50
C ALA A 21 -7.47 -5.02 58.35
N VAL A 22 -7.88 -3.78 58.60
CA VAL A 22 -8.36 -2.84 57.59
C VAL A 22 -7.23 -2.42 56.66
N LEU A 23 -6.01 -2.19 57.18
CA LEU A 23 -4.83 -1.87 56.39
C LEU A 23 -4.42 -3.04 55.51
N MET A 24 -4.50 -4.29 56.00
CA MET A 24 -4.24 -5.51 55.22
C MET A 24 -5.31 -5.75 54.18
N ALA A 25 -6.58 -5.45 54.48
CA ALA A 25 -7.65 -5.54 53.46
C ALA A 25 -7.51 -4.46 52.35
N LEU A 26 -7.06 -3.25 52.74
CA LEU A 26 -6.81 -2.18 51.78
C LEU A 26 -5.59 -2.47 50.86
N THR A 27 -4.55 -3.12 51.38
CA THR A 27 -3.37 -3.52 50.57
C THR A 27 -3.69 -4.69 49.65
N MET A 28 -4.62 -5.58 49.98
CA MET A 28 -5.12 -6.61 49.03
C MET A 28 -6.04 -6.05 47.96
N ALA A 29 -6.71 -4.91 48.21
CA ALA A 29 -7.55 -4.26 47.18
C ALA A 29 -6.77 -3.44 46.14
N ILE A 30 -5.46 -3.21 46.33
CA ILE A 30 -4.58 -2.45 45.43
C ILE A 30 -3.57 -3.39 44.72
N MET A 31 -3.84 -4.67 44.59
CA MET A 31 -3.09 -5.46 43.63
C MET A 31 -3.48 -4.96 42.23
N PRO A 32 -2.52 -4.44 41.45
CA PRO A 32 -2.83 -4.15 40.08
C PRO A 32 -3.30 -5.47 39.46
N VAL A 33 -4.52 -5.47 38.91
CA VAL A 33 -4.94 -6.49 37.98
C VAL A 33 -3.97 -6.35 36.84
N PHE A 34 -2.86 -7.08 36.88
CA PHE A 34 -2.10 -7.35 35.68
C PHE A 34 -3.12 -7.98 34.75
N ALA A 35 -3.50 -7.24 33.70
CA ALA A 35 -4.18 -7.81 32.57
C ALA A 35 -3.31 -9.01 32.16
N GLN A 36 -3.76 -10.21 32.52
CA GLN A 36 -3.20 -11.43 31.99
C GLN A 36 -3.46 -11.30 30.52
N GLY A 37 -2.43 -10.89 29.79
CA GLY A 37 -2.41 -11.09 28.36
C GLY A 37 -2.86 -12.53 28.17
N THR A 38 -3.92 -12.72 27.41
CA THR A 38 -4.41 -14.07 27.07
C THR A 38 -3.21 -14.79 26.49
N ALA A 39 -2.57 -15.66 27.31
CA ALA A 39 -1.47 -16.47 26.85
C ALA A 39 -2.00 -17.25 25.64
N GLU A 40 -1.41 -17.02 24.47
CA GLU A 40 -1.72 -17.79 23.30
C GLU A 40 -1.54 -19.27 23.63
N ARG A 41 -2.61 -20.02 23.47
CA ARG A 41 -2.65 -21.42 23.90
C ARG A 41 -3.18 -22.26 22.75
N VAL A 42 -2.45 -23.31 22.42
CA VAL A 42 -2.94 -24.31 21.48
C VAL A 42 -4.17 -24.99 22.08
N PRO A 43 -5.27 -25.20 21.33
CA PRO A 43 -6.44 -25.91 21.80
C PRO A 43 -6.06 -27.27 22.39
N ALA A 44 -6.45 -27.53 23.65
CA ALA A 44 -6.11 -28.77 24.35
C ALA A 44 -7.14 -29.88 24.12
N SER A 45 -8.29 -29.56 23.50
CA SER A 45 -9.36 -30.53 23.26
C SER A 45 -10.16 -30.21 22.00
N THR A 46 -10.82 -31.20 21.43
CA THR A 46 -11.80 -31.03 20.35
C THR A 46 -12.96 -30.11 20.73
N ALA A 47 -13.30 -30.00 22.00
CA ALA A 47 -14.33 -29.09 22.49
C ALA A 47 -13.92 -27.62 22.35
N GLU A 48 -12.66 -27.29 22.48
CA GLU A 48 -12.13 -25.94 22.23
C GLU A 48 -12.12 -25.59 20.73
N ILE A 49 -12.04 -26.59 19.84
CA ILE A 49 -12.11 -26.44 18.39
C ILE A 49 -13.56 -26.34 17.89
N SER A 50 -14.54 -26.81 18.65
CA SER A 50 -15.95 -26.80 18.26
C SER A 50 -16.65 -25.44 18.39
N LEU A 51 -15.94 -24.38 18.72
CA LEU A 51 -16.47 -23.03 18.76
C LEU A 51 -16.78 -22.56 17.33
N THR A 52 -17.94 -21.95 17.15
CA THR A 52 -18.37 -21.40 15.86
C THR A 52 -17.84 -19.99 15.64
N PHE A 53 -17.50 -19.65 14.40
CA PHE A 53 -17.18 -18.27 13.98
C PHE A 53 -18.43 -17.40 13.75
N ALA A 54 -19.64 -17.91 13.92
CA ALA A 54 -20.88 -17.19 13.63
C ALA A 54 -21.01 -15.85 14.41
N PRO A 55 -20.59 -15.69 15.68
CA PRO A 55 -20.59 -14.41 16.37
C PRO A 55 -19.66 -13.38 15.70
N LEU A 56 -18.46 -13.81 15.33
CA LEU A 56 -17.48 -12.97 14.64
C LEU A 56 -17.99 -12.53 13.27
N VAL A 57 -18.59 -13.46 12.50
CA VAL A 57 -19.21 -13.15 11.21
C VAL A 57 -20.32 -12.12 11.36
N ARG A 58 -21.21 -12.26 12.34
CA ARG A 58 -22.28 -11.27 12.61
C ARG A 58 -21.72 -9.88 12.94
N GLN A 59 -20.58 -9.80 13.59
CA GLN A 59 -19.91 -8.54 13.91
C GLN A 59 -19.24 -7.91 12.68
N ALA A 60 -18.50 -8.69 11.90
CA ALA A 60 -17.65 -8.19 10.82
C ALA A 60 -18.39 -8.00 9.49
N SER A 61 -19.31 -8.89 9.16
CA SER A 61 -20.02 -8.89 7.88
C SER A 61 -20.74 -7.58 7.52
N PRO A 62 -21.39 -6.87 8.48
CA PRO A 62 -22.07 -5.60 8.14
C PRO A 62 -21.14 -4.52 7.58
N ALA A 63 -19.84 -4.61 7.84
CA ALA A 63 -18.85 -3.67 7.31
C ALA A 63 -18.29 -4.09 5.93
N VAL A 64 -18.66 -5.26 5.40
CA VAL A 64 -18.25 -5.71 4.07
C VAL A 64 -19.36 -5.47 3.06
N VAL A 65 -19.05 -4.81 1.95
CA VAL A 65 -20.00 -4.32 0.96
C VAL A 65 -19.70 -4.88 -0.44
N ASN A 66 -20.69 -4.79 -1.34
CA ASN A 66 -20.47 -4.95 -2.77
C ASN A 66 -20.07 -3.66 -3.43
N VAL A 67 -19.12 -3.74 -4.34
CA VAL A 67 -18.74 -2.64 -5.23
C VAL A 67 -19.09 -3.03 -6.65
N TYR A 68 -20.06 -2.34 -7.22
CA TYR A 68 -20.46 -2.44 -8.63
C TYR A 68 -19.83 -1.31 -9.42
N THR A 69 -19.30 -1.65 -10.58
CA THR A 69 -18.70 -0.68 -11.49
C THR A 69 -19.29 -0.82 -12.88
N GLU A 70 -19.51 0.30 -13.54
CA GLU A 70 -20.05 0.33 -14.90
C GLU A 70 -19.08 1.08 -15.81
N LYS A 71 -18.84 0.51 -16.98
CA LYS A 71 -18.03 1.11 -18.03
C LYS A 71 -18.82 1.19 -19.31
N ASN A 72 -18.97 2.38 -19.86
CA ASN A 72 -19.57 2.61 -21.15
C ASN A 72 -18.53 2.36 -22.26
N VAL A 73 -18.57 1.20 -22.87
CA VAL A 73 -17.71 0.88 -24.01
C VAL A 73 -18.40 1.31 -25.29
N THR A 74 -18.00 2.47 -25.83
CA THR A 74 -18.39 2.86 -27.17
C THR A 74 -17.56 2.04 -28.17
N GLN A 75 -18.19 1.20 -28.98
CA GLN A 75 -17.50 0.47 -30.04
C GLN A 75 -16.84 1.47 -31.00
N ARG A 76 -15.49 1.52 -31.01
CA ARG A 76 -14.73 2.28 -31.99
C ARG A 76 -14.69 1.47 -33.29
N GLY A 77 -15.51 1.86 -34.23
CA GLY A 77 -15.57 1.33 -35.58
C GLY A 77 -17.02 1.05 -35.97
N MET A 78 -17.55 1.84 -36.88
CA MET A 78 -18.82 1.50 -37.55
C MET A 78 -18.55 0.25 -38.37
N THR A 79 -19.36 -0.79 -38.16
CA THR A 79 -19.42 -1.91 -39.12
C THR A 79 -19.97 -1.39 -40.45
N LEU A 80 -19.64 -2.06 -41.58
CA LEU A 80 -20.14 -1.65 -42.91
C LEU A 80 -21.67 -1.55 -42.94
N GLU A 81 -22.37 -2.41 -42.17
CA GLU A 81 -23.84 -2.37 -41.97
C GLU A 81 -24.29 -1.11 -41.23
N GLN A 82 -23.61 -0.71 -40.15
CA GLN A 82 -23.93 0.52 -39.42
C GLN A 82 -23.71 1.77 -40.27
N MET A 83 -22.70 1.73 -41.16
CA MET A 83 -22.40 2.82 -42.10
C MET A 83 -23.45 2.91 -43.20
N MET A 84 -24.02 1.79 -43.65
CA MET A 84 -25.05 1.74 -44.69
C MET A 84 -26.48 2.01 -44.20
N PHE A 85 -26.80 1.66 -42.96
CA PHE A 85 -28.18 1.75 -42.45
C PHE A 85 -28.38 2.81 -41.35
N GLY A 86 -27.35 3.65 -41.06
CA GLY A 86 -27.47 4.77 -40.13
C GLY A 86 -27.77 4.34 -38.66
N VAL A 87 -27.43 3.11 -38.28
CA VAL A 87 -27.65 2.59 -36.94
C VAL A 87 -26.58 3.18 -36.01
N ALA A 88 -27.02 3.88 -34.97
CA ALA A 88 -26.13 4.45 -33.96
C ALA A 88 -25.25 3.35 -33.30
N PRO A 89 -23.97 3.64 -33.01
CA PRO A 89 -23.10 2.68 -32.30
C PRO A 89 -23.77 2.25 -30.99
N GLN A 90 -23.97 0.96 -30.79
CA GLN A 90 -24.48 0.42 -29.53
C GLN A 90 -23.38 0.60 -28.46
N SER A 91 -23.66 1.41 -27.46
CA SER A 91 -22.85 1.44 -26.23
C SER A 91 -23.12 0.15 -25.45
N ARG A 92 -22.08 -0.61 -25.21
CA ARG A 92 -22.18 -1.81 -24.36
C ARG A 92 -21.75 -1.42 -22.96
N VAL A 93 -22.63 -1.60 -21.98
CA VAL A 93 -22.30 -1.42 -20.55
C VAL A 93 -21.57 -2.70 -20.11
N GLN A 94 -20.34 -2.55 -19.70
CA GLN A 94 -19.56 -3.63 -19.09
C GLN A 94 -19.58 -3.42 -17.59
N ASN A 95 -20.11 -4.39 -16.85
CA ASN A 95 -20.19 -4.36 -15.40
C ASN A 95 -19.07 -5.20 -14.81
N SER A 96 -18.40 -4.71 -13.79
CA SER A 96 -17.50 -5.47 -12.93
C SER A 96 -18.04 -5.48 -11.51
N LEU A 97 -17.67 -6.48 -10.75
CA LEU A 97 -18.15 -6.71 -9.40
C LEU A 97 -16.99 -7.12 -8.50
N GLY A 98 -16.90 -6.49 -7.35
CA GLY A 98 -15.97 -6.83 -6.28
C GLY A 98 -16.59 -6.56 -4.91
N SER A 99 -15.76 -6.70 -3.90
CA SER A 99 -16.09 -6.37 -2.53
C SER A 99 -15.43 -5.07 -2.09
N GLY A 100 -15.89 -4.52 -0.97
CA GLY A 100 -15.27 -3.40 -0.29
C GLY A 100 -15.41 -3.54 1.22
N VAL A 101 -14.65 -2.75 1.96
CA VAL A 101 -14.67 -2.70 3.43
C VAL A 101 -14.94 -1.28 3.89
N ILE A 102 -15.95 -1.10 4.72
CA ILE A 102 -16.22 0.17 5.38
C ILE A 102 -15.18 0.37 6.49
N VAL A 103 -14.37 1.40 6.35
CA VAL A 103 -13.28 1.76 7.27
C VAL A 103 -13.48 3.12 7.93
N GLY A 104 -14.50 3.86 7.51
CA GLY A 104 -14.92 5.12 8.11
C GLY A 104 -16.43 5.18 8.26
N ALA A 105 -16.90 5.51 9.46
CA ALA A 105 -18.32 5.45 9.83
C ALA A 105 -19.24 6.32 8.96
N TYR A 106 -18.71 7.33 8.30
CA TYR A 106 -19.46 8.24 7.44
C TYR A 106 -19.19 7.98 5.95
N GLY A 107 -19.04 6.70 5.58
CA GLY A 107 -19.07 6.28 4.19
C GLY A 107 -17.71 6.21 3.50
N ILE A 108 -16.61 6.03 4.23
CA ILE A 108 -15.30 5.73 3.64
C ILE A 108 -15.17 4.21 3.47
N ILE A 109 -14.92 3.81 2.22
CA ILE A 109 -14.85 2.40 1.82
C ILE A 109 -13.54 2.17 1.09
N VAL A 110 -12.84 1.10 1.43
CA VAL A 110 -11.67 0.64 0.68
C VAL A 110 -12.03 -0.58 -0.15
N THR A 111 -11.47 -0.65 -1.35
CA THR A 111 -11.55 -1.79 -2.27
C THR A 111 -10.23 -1.94 -3.02
N ASN A 112 -10.12 -2.90 -3.94
CA ASN A 112 -8.95 -2.97 -4.82
C ASN A 112 -9.07 -2.00 -6.01
N ASN A 113 -7.91 -1.50 -6.46
CA ASN A 113 -7.86 -0.63 -7.63
C ASN A 113 -8.29 -1.36 -8.91
N HIS A 114 -7.90 -2.63 -9.07
CA HIS A 114 -8.30 -3.43 -10.23
C HIS A 114 -9.83 -3.64 -10.33
N VAL A 115 -10.57 -3.59 -9.21
CA VAL A 115 -12.03 -3.68 -9.18
C VAL A 115 -12.67 -2.46 -9.84
N ILE A 116 -12.07 -1.27 -9.67
CA ILE A 116 -12.61 0.01 -10.15
C ILE A 116 -11.97 0.50 -11.45
N GLN A 117 -10.92 -0.17 -11.91
CA GLN A 117 -10.08 0.30 -13.01
C GLN A 117 -10.85 0.46 -14.32
N GLY A 118 -10.82 1.68 -14.84
CA GLY A 118 -11.42 2.04 -16.12
C GLY A 118 -12.96 2.09 -16.11
N ALA A 119 -13.60 2.07 -14.95
CA ALA A 119 -15.02 2.29 -14.80
C ALA A 119 -15.36 3.79 -14.81
N ASP A 120 -16.57 4.12 -15.27
CA ASP A 120 -17.08 5.48 -15.33
C ASP A 120 -17.95 5.81 -14.10
N THR A 121 -18.61 4.81 -13.53
CA THR A 121 -19.50 4.97 -12.36
C THR A 121 -19.31 3.86 -11.33
N PHE A 122 -19.53 4.20 -10.07
CA PHE A 122 -19.38 3.31 -8.93
C PHE A 122 -20.64 3.29 -8.09
N ARG A 123 -21.06 2.11 -7.68
CA ARG A 123 -22.21 1.90 -6.80
C ARG A 123 -21.83 0.91 -5.71
N VAL A 124 -22.15 1.25 -4.47
CA VAL A 124 -21.91 0.43 -3.29
C VAL A 124 -23.24 -0.09 -2.77
N VAL A 125 -23.30 -1.40 -2.50
CA VAL A 125 -24.46 -2.05 -1.91
C VAL A 125 -24.07 -2.64 -0.56
N LEU A 126 -24.72 -2.18 0.49
CA LEU A 126 -24.48 -2.64 1.86
C LEU A 126 -25.06 -4.05 2.10
N SER A 127 -24.70 -4.65 3.21
CA SER A 127 -25.20 -5.97 3.62
C SER A 127 -26.72 -6.00 3.85
N ASP A 128 -27.32 -4.88 4.20
CA ASP A 128 -28.78 -4.67 4.37
C ASP A 128 -29.49 -4.28 3.08
N ARG A 129 -28.80 -4.31 1.93
CA ARG A 129 -29.28 -3.99 0.58
C ARG A 129 -29.50 -2.50 0.28
N ARG A 130 -29.13 -1.59 1.18
CA ARG A 130 -29.10 -0.17 0.83
C ARG A 130 -28.04 0.08 -0.24
N GLU A 131 -28.39 0.89 -1.23
CA GLU A 131 -27.54 1.22 -2.37
C GLU A 131 -27.15 2.68 -2.36
N TYR A 132 -25.91 2.97 -2.66
CA TYR A 132 -25.36 4.32 -2.71
C TYR A 132 -24.51 4.50 -3.96
N ALA A 133 -24.66 5.64 -4.62
CA ALA A 133 -23.66 6.10 -5.58
C ALA A 133 -22.36 6.42 -4.82
N ALA A 134 -21.24 6.05 -5.40
CA ALA A 134 -19.93 6.25 -4.78
C ALA A 134 -19.06 7.16 -5.63
N GLU A 135 -18.26 7.98 -4.95
CA GLU A 135 -17.22 8.84 -5.53
C GLU A 135 -15.85 8.21 -5.28
N LEU A 136 -15.00 8.21 -6.30
CA LEU A 136 -13.60 7.82 -6.15
C LEU A 136 -12.80 8.96 -5.53
N LEU A 137 -12.29 8.75 -4.31
CA LEU A 137 -11.39 9.70 -3.66
C LEU A 137 -9.94 9.50 -4.09
N LEU A 138 -9.50 8.24 -4.20
CA LEU A 138 -8.15 7.88 -4.58
C LEU A 138 -8.13 6.47 -5.17
N GLY A 139 -7.46 6.28 -6.29
CA GLY A 139 -7.10 4.98 -6.85
C GLY A 139 -5.58 4.89 -6.98
N ASP A 140 -4.99 3.82 -6.46
CA ASP A 140 -3.56 3.59 -6.49
C ASP A 140 -3.24 2.20 -7.06
N GLU A 141 -2.80 2.18 -8.31
CA GLU A 141 -2.48 0.95 -9.03
C GLU A 141 -1.31 0.20 -8.41
N ARG A 142 -0.34 0.91 -7.82
CA ARG A 142 0.89 0.32 -7.28
C ARG A 142 0.67 -0.44 -5.97
N THR A 143 -0.32 -0.06 -5.17
CA THR A 143 -0.75 -0.81 -3.98
C THR A 143 -1.94 -1.69 -4.26
N ASP A 144 -2.58 -1.53 -5.42
CA ASP A 144 -3.87 -2.14 -5.76
C ASP A 144 -4.98 -1.79 -4.77
N LEU A 145 -4.99 -0.55 -4.26
CA LEU A 145 -6.03 -0.04 -3.38
C LEU A 145 -6.78 1.13 -4.01
N ALA A 146 -8.08 1.19 -3.73
CA ALA A 146 -8.92 2.34 -4.05
C ALA A 146 -9.78 2.72 -2.86
N VAL A 147 -10.00 4.02 -2.69
CA VAL A 147 -10.85 4.58 -1.62
C VAL A 147 -12.04 5.26 -2.26
N LEU A 148 -13.22 4.81 -1.89
CA LEU A 148 -14.50 5.33 -2.31
C LEU A 148 -15.17 6.08 -1.15
N ARG A 149 -16.01 7.07 -1.49
CA ARG A 149 -16.89 7.76 -0.56
C ARG A 149 -18.33 7.59 -0.99
N ILE A 150 -19.21 7.27 -0.04
CA ILE A 150 -20.66 7.32 -0.21
C ILE A 150 -21.26 8.39 0.71
N ASN A 151 -22.37 8.99 0.28
CA ASN A 151 -23.12 9.92 1.13
C ASN A 151 -24.12 9.14 1.98
N THR A 152 -23.87 9.05 3.27
CA THR A 152 -24.74 8.35 4.24
C THR A 152 -25.80 9.25 4.86
N GLU A 153 -25.91 10.52 4.43
CA GLU A 153 -26.80 11.54 5.01
C GLU A 153 -26.61 11.71 6.53
N GLY A 154 -25.37 11.49 6.99
CA GLY A 154 -25.01 11.59 8.41
C GLY A 154 -25.30 10.33 9.25
N LEU A 155 -25.83 9.27 8.65
CA LEU A 155 -26.07 8.01 9.34
C LEU A 155 -24.73 7.23 9.48
N PRO A 156 -24.34 6.85 10.70
CA PRO A 156 -23.12 6.08 10.88
C PRO A 156 -23.30 4.63 10.40
N LEU A 157 -22.27 4.11 9.73
CA LEU A 157 -22.19 2.73 9.26
C LEU A 157 -21.30 1.89 10.17
N PRO A 158 -21.50 0.57 10.22
CA PRO A 158 -20.57 -0.36 10.84
C PRO A 158 -19.19 -0.27 10.19
N VAL A 159 -18.12 -0.26 10.98
CA VAL A 159 -16.73 -0.21 10.50
C VAL A 159 -15.92 -1.38 11.05
N LEU A 160 -14.91 -1.83 10.31
CA LEU A 160 -13.89 -2.73 10.82
C LEU A 160 -12.71 -1.91 11.35
N PRO A 161 -12.31 -2.07 12.63
CA PRO A 161 -11.10 -1.49 13.14
C PRO A 161 -9.88 -2.13 12.48
N TYR A 162 -8.80 -1.37 12.30
CA TYR A 162 -7.55 -1.91 11.76
C TYR A 162 -6.83 -2.74 12.82
N ALA A 163 -6.39 -3.95 12.45
CA ALA A 163 -5.47 -4.74 13.26
C ALA A 163 -4.07 -4.13 13.25
N ASP A 164 -3.35 -4.27 14.36
CA ASP A 164 -1.91 -4.04 14.36
C ASP A 164 -1.22 -5.29 13.77
N THR A 165 -0.70 -5.17 12.54
CA THR A 165 -0.10 -6.32 11.87
C THR A 165 1.25 -6.74 12.46
N ARG A 166 1.81 -5.96 13.40
CA ARG A 166 3.00 -6.36 14.17
C ARG A 166 2.72 -7.55 15.10
N ASP A 167 1.47 -7.67 15.54
CA ASP A 167 1.01 -8.76 16.42
C ASP A 167 0.56 -9.99 15.61
N THR A 168 0.47 -9.88 14.28
CA THR A 168 0.01 -10.97 13.40
C THR A 168 1.11 -12.01 13.23
N GLN A 169 0.77 -13.27 13.50
CA GLN A 169 1.70 -14.40 13.42
C GLN A 169 1.23 -15.46 12.41
N VAL A 170 2.17 -16.22 11.90
CA VAL A 170 1.86 -17.42 11.11
C VAL A 170 1.16 -18.44 12.00
N GLY A 171 0.00 -18.93 11.56
CA GLY A 171 -0.87 -19.81 12.34
C GLY A 171 -2.08 -19.12 12.95
N ASP A 172 -2.13 -17.78 12.97
CA ASP A 172 -3.31 -17.05 13.46
C ASP A 172 -4.54 -17.35 12.61
N LEU A 173 -5.66 -17.63 13.28
CA LEU A 173 -6.95 -17.86 12.61
C LEU A 173 -7.48 -16.57 11.99
N VAL A 174 -7.94 -16.68 10.75
CA VAL A 174 -8.54 -15.56 10.00
C VAL A 174 -9.77 -15.98 9.22
N LEU A 175 -10.65 -15.01 8.96
CA LEU A 175 -11.78 -15.15 8.05
C LEU A 175 -11.58 -14.22 6.86
N ALA A 176 -11.71 -14.76 5.65
CA ALA A 176 -11.85 -13.96 4.44
C ALA A 176 -13.35 -13.74 4.17
N ILE A 177 -13.77 -12.48 4.14
CA ILE A 177 -15.17 -12.07 3.95
C ILE A 177 -15.25 -11.24 2.69
N GLY A 178 -16.11 -11.67 1.78
CA GLY A 178 -16.42 -10.94 0.55
C GLY A 178 -17.90 -11.07 0.22
N ASN A 179 -18.31 -10.39 -0.85
CA ASN A 179 -19.68 -10.46 -1.34
C ASN A 179 -19.68 -10.73 -2.86
N PRO A 180 -19.22 -11.94 -3.29
CA PRO A 180 -19.14 -12.29 -4.70
C PRO A 180 -20.54 -12.33 -5.32
N PHE A 181 -20.66 -11.81 -6.54
CA PHE A 181 -21.86 -11.86 -7.37
C PHE A 181 -23.12 -11.17 -6.82
N GLY A 182 -23.04 -10.45 -5.69
CA GLY A 182 -24.22 -9.78 -5.09
C GLY A 182 -25.33 -10.71 -4.60
N VAL A 183 -25.05 -12.02 -4.61
CA VAL A 183 -26.07 -13.04 -4.20
C VAL A 183 -26.02 -13.37 -2.71
N GLY A 184 -25.10 -12.75 -1.97
CA GLY A 184 -24.90 -12.94 -0.54
C GLY A 184 -23.42 -12.94 -0.16
N GLN A 185 -23.14 -12.63 1.11
CA GLN A 185 -21.78 -12.65 1.61
C GLN A 185 -21.24 -14.09 1.68
N THR A 186 -19.99 -14.24 1.28
CA THR A 186 -19.23 -15.48 1.41
C THR A 186 -18.17 -15.29 2.48
N VAL A 187 -18.10 -16.26 3.41
CA VAL A 187 -17.11 -16.30 4.47
C VAL A 187 -16.34 -17.60 4.36
N THR A 188 -15.04 -17.50 4.31
CA THR A 188 -14.13 -18.65 4.36
C THR A 188 -13.17 -18.49 5.53
N ASN A 189 -12.74 -19.58 6.14
CA ASN A 189 -11.80 -19.58 7.25
C ASN A 189 -10.48 -20.22 6.85
N GLY A 190 -9.43 -19.80 7.50
CA GLY A 190 -8.08 -20.30 7.34
C GLY A 190 -7.14 -19.70 8.38
N ILE A 191 -5.86 -19.73 8.07
CA ILE A 191 -4.80 -19.16 8.90
C ILE A 191 -3.96 -18.16 8.11
N ILE A 192 -3.19 -17.35 8.82
CA ILE A 192 -2.07 -16.63 8.24
C ILE A 192 -0.98 -17.64 7.91
N SER A 193 -0.69 -17.83 6.62
CA SER A 193 0.35 -18.75 6.14
C SER A 193 1.73 -18.09 6.02
N ALA A 194 1.76 -16.76 5.81
CA ALA A 194 2.98 -15.93 5.86
C ALA A 194 2.58 -14.45 6.08
N THR A 195 3.46 -13.71 6.77
CA THR A 195 3.21 -12.29 7.10
C THR A 195 3.89 -11.31 6.15
N ALA A 196 4.80 -11.79 5.28
CA ALA A 196 5.59 -10.95 4.38
C ALA A 196 5.92 -11.73 3.10
N ARG A 197 5.06 -11.68 2.09
CA ARG A 197 5.34 -12.22 0.76
C ARG A 197 5.63 -11.08 -0.21
N THR A 198 6.87 -10.99 -0.64
CA THR A 198 7.37 -9.90 -1.48
C THR A 198 7.53 -10.31 -2.94
N ASP A 199 7.73 -11.59 -3.22
CA ASP A 199 8.07 -12.09 -4.56
C ASP A 199 6.88 -12.75 -5.27
N VAL A 200 5.72 -12.10 -5.25
CA VAL A 200 4.48 -12.64 -5.82
C VAL A 200 4.24 -12.14 -7.25
N GLY A 201 4.95 -11.09 -7.68
CA GLY A 201 4.87 -10.54 -9.03
C GLY A 201 3.55 -9.82 -9.37
N ILE A 202 2.77 -9.43 -8.35
CA ILE A 202 1.46 -8.80 -8.54
C ILE A 202 1.60 -7.29 -8.73
N ASN A 203 2.41 -6.63 -7.90
CA ASN A 203 2.66 -5.17 -8.00
C ASN A 203 4.05 -4.81 -7.43
N ASP A 204 4.42 -3.52 -7.53
CA ASP A 204 5.73 -2.99 -7.07
C ASP A 204 5.89 -2.97 -5.55
N TYR A 205 4.77 -2.80 -4.82
CA TYR A 205 4.73 -2.84 -3.35
C TYR A 205 4.20 -4.18 -2.86
N SER A 206 4.69 -5.26 -3.49
CA SER A 206 4.39 -6.63 -3.09
C SER A 206 4.92 -6.90 -1.69
N PHE A 207 4.06 -6.71 -0.71
CA PHE A 207 4.27 -7.14 0.67
C PHE A 207 2.91 -7.60 1.18
N PHE A 208 2.62 -8.88 0.95
CA PHE A 208 1.31 -9.43 1.20
C PHE A 208 1.31 -10.34 2.42
N ILE A 209 0.19 -10.34 3.12
CA ILE A 209 -0.17 -11.41 4.03
C ILE A 209 -0.70 -12.56 3.18
N GLN A 210 -0.13 -13.75 3.36
CA GLN A 210 -0.61 -14.97 2.72
C GLN A 210 -1.56 -15.69 3.66
N THR A 211 -2.65 -16.22 3.12
CA THR A 211 -3.63 -17.06 3.85
C THR A 211 -4.04 -18.25 3.01
N ASP A 212 -4.43 -19.34 3.66
CA ASP A 212 -5.08 -20.50 3.03
C ASP A 212 -6.61 -20.40 3.07
N ALA A 213 -7.18 -19.39 3.74
CA ALA A 213 -8.59 -19.06 3.59
C ALA A 213 -8.91 -18.87 2.10
N ALA A 214 -9.97 -19.56 1.62
CA ALA A 214 -10.29 -19.56 0.20
C ALA A 214 -10.71 -18.16 -0.28
N VAL A 215 -9.84 -17.50 -1.04
CA VAL A 215 -10.12 -16.26 -1.76
C VAL A 215 -10.48 -16.62 -3.19
N ASN A 216 -11.63 -16.18 -3.67
CA ASN A 216 -12.13 -16.44 -5.02
C ASN A 216 -12.52 -15.11 -5.69
N PRO A 217 -12.70 -15.07 -7.03
CA PRO A 217 -13.23 -13.90 -7.72
C PRO A 217 -14.50 -13.37 -7.06
N GLY A 218 -14.53 -12.07 -6.76
CA GLY A 218 -15.58 -11.40 -5.99
C GLY A 218 -15.23 -11.16 -4.52
N ASN A 219 -14.30 -11.90 -3.92
CA ASN A 219 -13.76 -11.58 -2.60
C ASN A 219 -12.69 -10.47 -2.65
N SER A 220 -12.15 -10.15 -3.84
CA SER A 220 -11.21 -9.03 -4.04
C SER A 220 -11.83 -7.73 -3.55
N GLY A 221 -11.07 -6.96 -2.77
CA GLY A 221 -11.53 -5.77 -2.07
C GLY A 221 -12.23 -6.04 -0.74
N GLY A 222 -12.57 -7.30 -0.43
CA GLY A 222 -13.18 -7.72 0.83
C GLY A 222 -12.17 -7.82 1.98
N ALA A 223 -12.68 -8.13 3.18
CA ALA A 223 -11.89 -8.14 4.40
C ALA A 223 -11.21 -9.49 4.67
N LEU A 224 -9.97 -9.45 5.14
CA LEU A 224 -9.35 -10.50 5.93
C LEU A 224 -9.38 -10.05 7.39
N VAL A 225 -10.09 -10.77 8.27
CA VAL A 225 -10.27 -10.38 9.67
C VAL A 225 -9.71 -11.44 10.62
N ASN A 226 -9.18 -10.98 11.75
CA ASN A 226 -8.73 -11.87 12.84
C ASN A 226 -9.89 -12.27 13.75
N THR A 227 -9.61 -13.09 14.76
CA THR A 227 -10.60 -13.56 15.73
C THR A 227 -11.16 -12.46 16.66
N ARG A 228 -10.53 -11.25 16.68
CA ARG A 228 -11.03 -10.08 17.41
C ARG A 228 -11.99 -9.21 16.57
N GLY A 229 -12.20 -9.57 15.29
CA GLY A 229 -13.04 -8.79 14.36
C GLY A 229 -12.31 -7.56 13.78
N GLU A 230 -10.99 -7.55 13.80
CA GLU A 230 -10.17 -6.47 13.28
C GLU A 230 -9.70 -6.79 11.85
N LEU A 231 -9.61 -5.77 11.02
CA LEU A 231 -9.13 -5.85 9.64
C LEU A 231 -7.62 -6.10 9.62
N VAL A 232 -7.19 -7.31 9.29
CA VAL A 232 -5.79 -7.68 9.09
C VAL A 232 -5.30 -7.23 7.71
N GLY A 233 -6.17 -7.28 6.72
CA GLY A 233 -5.86 -6.83 5.36
C GLY A 233 -7.05 -6.84 4.43
N VAL A 234 -6.84 -6.33 3.23
CA VAL A 234 -7.82 -6.34 2.13
C VAL A 234 -7.44 -7.46 1.15
N ASN A 235 -8.34 -8.41 0.94
CA ASN A 235 -8.13 -9.51 -0.01
C ASN A 235 -7.91 -8.95 -1.42
N THR A 236 -6.87 -9.40 -2.14
CA THR A 236 -6.55 -8.84 -3.46
C THR A 236 -6.41 -9.89 -4.55
N ALA A 237 -5.60 -10.89 -4.36
CA ALA A 237 -5.22 -11.84 -5.41
C ALA A 237 -5.12 -13.26 -4.91
N ILE A 238 -5.12 -14.19 -5.87
CA ILE A 238 -4.83 -15.61 -5.64
C ILE A 238 -3.69 -16.04 -6.55
N PHE A 239 -2.88 -16.99 -6.09
CA PHE A 239 -1.95 -17.70 -6.95
C PHE A 239 -2.71 -18.87 -7.59
N SER A 240 -3.17 -18.69 -8.82
CA SER A 240 -4.00 -19.71 -9.50
C SER A 240 -3.79 -19.68 -11.00
N ARG A 241 -3.70 -20.86 -11.61
CA ARG A 241 -3.69 -21.03 -13.08
C ARG A 241 -5.09 -21.18 -13.66
N THR A 242 -6.05 -21.56 -12.82
CA THR A 242 -7.44 -21.88 -13.25
C THR A 242 -8.44 -20.81 -12.84
N GLY A 243 -8.00 -19.77 -12.06
CA GLY A 243 -8.86 -18.70 -11.57
C GLY A 243 -9.62 -19.01 -10.28
N GLY A 244 -9.56 -20.24 -9.75
CA GLY A 244 -10.11 -20.60 -8.46
C GLY A 244 -9.03 -20.71 -7.37
N SER A 245 -9.43 -20.62 -6.09
CA SER A 245 -8.52 -20.77 -4.96
C SER A 245 -7.92 -22.17 -4.90
N VAL A 246 -6.61 -22.23 -4.73
CA VAL A 246 -5.83 -23.45 -4.48
C VAL A 246 -5.20 -23.45 -3.07
N GLY A 247 -5.77 -22.68 -2.14
CA GLY A 247 -5.24 -22.52 -0.78
C GLY A 247 -4.08 -21.52 -0.68
N ILE A 248 -3.92 -20.63 -1.67
CA ILE A 248 -2.92 -19.56 -1.66
C ILE A 248 -3.63 -18.26 -2.03
N GLY A 249 -4.04 -17.52 -1.01
CA GLY A 249 -4.64 -16.20 -1.10
C GLY A 249 -3.71 -15.13 -0.55
N PHE A 250 -3.86 -13.90 -1.03
CA PHE A 250 -3.08 -12.75 -0.62
C PHE A 250 -3.98 -11.59 -0.18
N ALA A 251 -3.55 -10.91 0.86
CA ALA A 251 -4.20 -9.69 1.34
C ALA A 251 -3.17 -8.57 1.52
N ILE A 252 -3.58 -7.35 1.19
CA ILE A 252 -2.79 -6.13 1.41
C ILE A 252 -2.90 -5.78 2.90
N PRO A 253 -1.79 -5.65 3.65
CA PRO A 253 -1.81 -5.41 5.09
C PRO A 253 -2.56 -4.14 5.49
N SER A 254 -3.28 -4.20 6.61
CA SER A 254 -4.08 -3.08 7.14
C SER A 254 -3.29 -1.80 7.36
N GLU A 255 -2.00 -1.87 7.66
CA GLU A 255 -1.10 -0.71 7.76
C GLU A 255 -1.03 0.07 6.45
N MET A 256 -0.89 -0.62 5.30
CA MET A 256 -0.91 0.02 4.00
C MET A 256 -2.29 0.55 3.67
N VAL A 257 -3.33 -0.22 3.97
CA VAL A 257 -4.74 0.22 3.79
C VAL A 257 -4.98 1.52 4.53
N LYS A 258 -4.60 1.60 5.81
CA LYS A 258 -4.73 2.81 6.63
C LYS A 258 -4.01 4.00 6.01
N ARG A 259 -2.78 3.81 5.54
CA ARG A 259 -1.98 4.88 4.90
C ARG A 259 -2.65 5.44 3.65
N VAL A 260 -3.19 4.57 2.79
CA VAL A 260 -3.90 4.99 1.56
C VAL A 260 -5.21 5.69 1.89
N VAL A 261 -5.96 5.18 2.87
CA VAL A 261 -7.22 5.81 3.35
C VAL A 261 -6.94 7.18 3.96
N ASP A 262 -5.93 7.32 4.83
CA ASP A 262 -5.56 8.59 5.44
C ASP A 262 -5.19 9.63 4.35
N ALA A 263 -4.45 9.24 3.32
CA ALA A 263 -4.12 10.10 2.18
C ALA A 263 -5.37 10.54 1.41
N ALA A 264 -6.28 9.63 1.12
CA ALA A 264 -7.51 9.89 0.38
C ALA A 264 -8.44 10.87 1.13
N VAL A 265 -8.63 10.66 2.43
CA VAL A 265 -9.52 11.49 3.27
C VAL A 265 -8.97 12.89 3.43
N ASN A 266 -7.65 13.06 3.49
CA ASN A 266 -7.00 14.38 3.59
C ASN A 266 -6.89 15.09 2.23
N GLY A 267 -7.53 14.59 1.16
CA GLY A 267 -7.60 15.22 -0.16
C GLY A 267 -6.27 15.22 -0.91
N GLY A 268 -5.32 14.38 -0.50
CA GLY A 268 -3.99 14.28 -1.07
C GLY A 268 -3.80 13.10 -2.01
N THR A 269 -2.71 13.12 -2.73
CA THR A 269 -2.16 11.96 -3.41
C THR A 269 -1.45 11.07 -2.39
N PHE A 270 -1.44 9.76 -2.59
CA PHE A 270 -0.67 8.86 -1.74
C PHE A 270 0.83 9.05 -1.99
N VAL A 271 1.44 9.92 -1.18
CA VAL A 271 2.88 10.15 -1.23
C VAL A 271 3.60 9.03 -0.49
N ARG A 272 4.44 8.31 -1.20
CA ARG A 272 5.29 7.24 -0.66
C ARG A 272 6.58 7.84 -0.14
N PRO A 273 6.83 7.80 1.17
CA PRO A 273 8.13 8.20 1.66
C PRO A 273 9.19 7.19 1.25
N TRP A 274 10.38 7.68 0.99
CA TRP A 274 11.51 6.85 0.65
C TRP A 274 12.68 7.09 1.61
N LEU A 275 13.63 6.18 1.60
CA LEU A 275 14.86 6.28 2.39
C LEU A 275 15.98 7.00 1.62
N GLY A 276 15.90 7.10 0.31
CA GLY A 276 16.96 7.66 -0.53
C GLY A 276 18.17 6.74 -0.64
N LEU A 277 17.93 5.44 -0.73
CA LEU A 277 18.95 4.42 -0.96
C LEU A 277 18.49 3.43 -2.03
N ALA A 278 19.44 2.88 -2.78
CA ALA A 278 19.30 1.67 -3.56
C ALA A 278 20.02 0.54 -2.85
N GLY A 279 19.53 -0.68 -3.04
CA GLY A 279 20.11 -1.85 -2.42
C GLY A 279 19.85 -3.11 -3.23
N GLN A 280 20.52 -4.16 -2.83
CA GLN A 280 20.26 -5.51 -3.34
C GLN A 280 19.95 -6.45 -2.19
N SER A 281 19.01 -7.35 -2.40
CA SER A 281 18.69 -8.40 -1.43
C SER A 281 19.93 -9.29 -1.19
N VAL A 282 20.12 -9.71 0.05
CA VAL A 282 21.26 -10.52 0.44
C VAL A 282 21.10 -11.94 -0.06
N SER A 283 22.00 -12.39 -0.93
CA SER A 283 22.12 -13.79 -1.34
C SER A 283 22.83 -14.64 -0.27
N PHE A 284 22.79 -15.97 -0.42
CA PHE A 284 23.52 -16.88 0.46
C PHE A 284 25.02 -16.56 0.51
N ASP A 285 25.63 -16.23 -0.62
CA ASP A 285 27.05 -15.90 -0.69
C ASP A 285 27.38 -14.60 0.03
N ILE A 286 26.52 -13.59 -0.11
CA ILE A 286 26.67 -12.31 0.62
C ILE A 286 26.50 -12.54 2.12
N ALA A 287 25.49 -13.33 2.54
CA ALA A 287 25.25 -13.65 3.94
C ALA A 287 26.50 -14.31 4.56
N LYS A 288 27.04 -15.31 3.89
CA LYS A 288 28.26 -16.01 4.31
C LYS A 288 29.49 -15.07 4.42
N ALA A 289 29.65 -14.17 3.44
CA ALA A 289 30.74 -13.18 3.45
C ALA A 289 30.60 -12.15 4.58
N GLN A 290 29.37 -11.84 5.01
CA GLN A 290 29.05 -10.92 6.10
C GLN A 290 28.94 -11.60 7.48
N GLY A 291 29.16 -12.92 7.56
CA GLY A 291 29.08 -13.69 8.81
C GLY A 291 27.63 -13.84 9.33
N LEU A 292 26.64 -13.81 8.45
CA LEU A 292 25.24 -14.02 8.80
C LEU A 292 24.88 -15.50 8.75
N ASP A 293 24.01 -15.94 9.64
CA ASP A 293 23.52 -17.33 9.71
C ASP A 293 22.57 -17.66 8.55
N ARG A 294 21.94 -16.65 7.96
CA ARG A 294 20.96 -16.80 6.88
C ARG A 294 20.92 -15.57 5.96
N PRO A 295 20.45 -15.72 4.71
CA PRO A 295 20.21 -14.59 3.82
C PRO A 295 19.09 -13.69 4.39
N ILE A 296 19.48 -12.51 4.87
CA ILE A 296 18.56 -11.52 5.42
C ILE A 296 19.11 -10.11 5.16
N GLY A 297 18.23 -9.19 4.86
CA GLY A 297 18.57 -7.78 4.73
C GLY A 297 18.83 -7.33 3.30
N VAL A 298 19.13 -6.05 3.21
CA VAL A 298 19.42 -5.32 1.97
C VAL A 298 20.79 -4.68 2.08
N MET A 299 21.70 -5.08 1.19
CA MET A 299 23.01 -4.44 1.04
C MET A 299 22.85 -3.13 0.28
N VAL A 300 23.21 -2.01 0.91
CA VAL A 300 23.16 -0.68 0.29
C VAL A 300 24.18 -0.61 -0.84
N THR A 301 23.70 -0.45 -2.06
CA THR A 301 24.53 -0.32 -3.27
C THR A 301 24.79 1.13 -3.63
N GLU A 302 23.82 2.01 -3.33
CA GLU A 302 23.91 3.44 -3.61
C GLU A 302 23.10 4.24 -2.60
N VAL A 303 23.53 5.47 -2.31
CA VAL A 303 22.83 6.42 -1.45
C VAL A 303 22.62 7.70 -2.26
N TYR A 304 21.40 8.20 -2.28
CA TYR A 304 21.05 9.39 -3.05
C TYR A 304 21.68 10.64 -2.44
N PRO A 305 22.46 11.43 -3.23
CA PRO A 305 23.10 12.64 -2.74
C PRO A 305 22.11 13.66 -2.17
N GLY A 306 22.35 14.15 -0.95
CA GLY A 306 21.42 15.01 -0.22
C GLY A 306 20.14 14.32 0.26
N GLY A 307 19.99 13.02 0.06
CA GLY A 307 18.82 12.25 0.47
C GLY A 307 18.79 11.92 1.96
N PRO A 308 17.66 11.37 2.44
CA PRO A 308 17.47 11.01 3.85
C PRO A 308 18.53 10.06 4.39
N ALA A 309 18.86 9.02 3.64
CA ALA A 309 19.88 8.02 4.04
C ALA A 309 21.27 8.64 4.17
N GLU A 310 21.67 9.51 3.21
CA GLU A 310 22.99 10.18 3.29
C GLU A 310 23.08 11.10 4.50
N ARG A 311 22.04 11.93 4.73
CA ARG A 311 22.00 12.84 5.90
C ARG A 311 22.02 12.09 7.23
N ALA A 312 21.47 10.88 7.27
CA ALA A 312 21.51 10.00 8.43
C ALA A 312 22.84 9.26 8.59
N GLY A 313 23.74 9.37 7.60
CA GLY A 313 25.06 8.74 7.63
C GLY A 313 25.11 7.30 7.16
N LEU A 314 24.08 6.81 6.42
CA LEU A 314 24.18 5.54 5.70
C LEU A 314 25.20 5.66 4.56
N ARG A 315 25.80 4.52 4.22
CA ARG A 315 26.86 4.43 3.21
C ARG A 315 26.66 3.18 2.36
N ARG A 316 27.22 3.21 1.16
CA ARG A 316 27.39 2.01 0.34
C ARG A 316 28.14 0.94 1.13
N GLY A 317 27.64 -0.28 1.10
CA GLY A 317 28.20 -1.43 1.82
C GLY A 317 27.60 -1.64 3.22
N ASP A 318 26.71 -0.75 3.71
CA ASP A 318 25.91 -1.04 4.89
C ASP A 318 24.90 -2.13 4.58
N LEU A 319 24.65 -3.01 5.52
CA LEU A 319 23.63 -4.04 5.40
C LEU A 319 22.46 -3.69 6.32
N VAL A 320 21.31 -3.32 5.75
CA VAL A 320 20.09 -3.03 6.51
C VAL A 320 19.39 -4.36 6.82
N THR A 321 19.29 -4.70 8.11
CA THR A 321 18.70 -5.97 8.58
C THR A 321 17.30 -5.81 9.17
N ALA A 322 16.95 -4.63 9.69
CA ALA A 322 15.64 -4.36 10.24
C ALA A 322 15.30 -2.87 10.16
N ILE A 323 14.00 -2.57 10.23
CA ILE A 323 13.44 -1.23 10.38
C ILE A 323 12.42 -1.26 11.53
N ASP A 324 12.65 -0.45 12.58
CA ASP A 324 11.88 -0.41 13.84
C ASP A 324 11.66 -1.81 14.48
N GLY A 325 12.70 -2.64 14.44
CA GLY A 325 12.67 -4.00 14.98
C GLY A 325 12.03 -5.05 14.06
N ARG A 326 11.40 -4.65 12.95
CA ARG A 326 10.87 -5.59 11.95
C ARG A 326 11.98 -5.99 10.99
N GLU A 327 12.19 -7.29 10.84
CA GLU A 327 13.20 -7.83 9.92
C GLU A 327 12.92 -7.40 8.47
N VAL A 328 14.00 -7.09 7.76
CA VAL A 328 14.00 -6.80 6.32
C VAL A 328 14.55 -8.01 5.60
N PHE A 329 13.74 -8.69 4.82
CA PHE A 329 14.18 -9.87 4.07
C PHE A 329 14.77 -9.50 2.71
N ASP A 330 14.21 -8.47 2.07
CA ASP A 330 14.56 -8.04 0.73
C ASP A 330 14.26 -6.55 0.49
N GLU A 331 14.58 -6.08 -0.72
CA GLU A 331 14.39 -4.68 -1.11
C GLU A 331 12.92 -4.25 -1.09
N LYS A 332 11.98 -5.12 -1.51
CA LYS A 332 10.54 -4.82 -1.51
C LYS A 332 10.00 -4.66 -0.09
N GLY A 333 10.45 -5.54 0.83
CA GLY A 333 10.15 -5.44 2.25
C GLY A 333 10.65 -4.14 2.87
N LEU A 334 11.89 -3.73 2.52
CA LEU A 334 12.44 -2.45 2.98
C LEU A 334 11.62 -1.26 2.45
N LYS A 335 11.26 -1.26 1.16
CA LYS A 335 10.41 -0.23 0.54
C LYS A 335 9.03 -0.16 1.21
N PHE A 336 8.38 -1.30 1.45
CA PHE A 336 7.10 -1.36 2.13
C PHE A 336 7.18 -0.78 3.55
N LEU A 337 8.15 -1.24 4.35
CA LEU A 337 8.33 -0.77 5.72
C LEU A 337 8.65 0.74 5.80
N ALA A 338 9.25 1.32 4.78
CA ALA A 338 9.39 2.77 4.65
C ALA A 338 8.06 3.43 4.27
N ALA A 339 7.31 2.86 3.29
CA ALA A 339 6.11 3.45 2.71
C ALA A 339 4.90 3.52 3.66
N ILE A 340 4.83 2.60 4.65
CA ILE A 340 3.75 2.63 5.65
C ILE A 340 3.91 3.74 6.70
N ARG A 341 5.02 4.51 6.68
CA ARG A 341 5.24 5.66 7.57
C ARG A 341 4.69 6.94 6.98
N ASN A 342 4.43 7.92 7.86
CA ASN A 342 4.13 9.26 7.40
C ASN A 342 5.41 9.99 6.96
N PRO A 343 5.34 10.80 5.90
CA PRO A 343 6.45 11.68 5.55
C PRO A 343 6.87 12.53 6.76
N GLY A 344 8.17 12.57 7.04
CA GLY A 344 8.72 13.27 8.18
C GLY A 344 8.92 12.42 9.45
N GLU A 345 8.37 11.23 9.52
CA GLU A 345 8.60 10.31 10.64
C GLU A 345 10.04 9.77 10.64
N GLN A 346 10.50 9.39 11.83
CA GLN A 346 11.79 8.73 12.01
C GLN A 346 11.62 7.22 11.83
N ALA A 347 12.52 6.60 11.05
CA ALA A 347 12.67 5.17 10.91
C ALA A 347 14.00 4.75 11.54
N ARG A 348 13.98 3.86 12.50
CA ARG A 348 15.20 3.31 13.11
C ARG A 348 15.66 2.09 12.34
N LEU A 349 16.73 2.23 11.57
CA LEU A 349 17.34 1.13 10.84
C LEU A 349 18.35 0.41 11.72
N SER A 350 18.25 -0.92 11.79
CA SER A 350 19.32 -1.78 12.28
C SER A 350 20.22 -2.14 11.12
N ILE A 351 21.52 -1.86 11.22
CA ILE A 351 22.48 -2.12 10.15
C ILE A 351 23.70 -2.89 10.65
N LEU A 352 24.35 -3.60 9.74
CA LEU A 352 25.70 -4.09 9.93
C LEU A 352 26.66 -3.29 9.06
N ARG A 353 27.69 -2.71 9.66
CA ARG A 353 28.77 -1.97 8.98
C ARG A 353 30.10 -2.57 9.37
N GLY A 354 30.81 -3.18 8.42
CA GLY A 354 32.04 -3.89 8.71
C GLY A 354 31.91 -4.96 9.78
N GLY A 355 30.80 -5.72 9.78
CA GLY A 355 30.49 -6.76 10.76
C GLY A 355 30.03 -6.26 12.14
N LYS A 356 29.91 -4.93 12.34
CA LYS A 356 29.43 -4.34 13.61
C LYS A 356 28.00 -3.88 13.51
N ALA A 357 27.15 -4.31 14.44
CA ALA A 357 25.77 -3.86 14.54
C ALA A 357 25.70 -2.40 14.98
N GLN A 358 24.88 -1.62 14.30
CA GLN A 358 24.62 -0.21 14.59
C GLN A 358 23.13 0.10 14.37
N ALA A 359 22.63 1.15 15.00
CA ALA A 359 21.31 1.71 14.72
C ALA A 359 21.46 3.11 14.16
N ILE A 360 20.73 3.39 13.08
CA ILE A 360 20.71 4.70 12.43
C ILE A 360 19.26 5.16 12.31
N ASN A 361 18.97 6.39 12.74
CA ASN A 361 17.67 6.99 12.57
C ASN A 361 17.63 7.79 11.26
N VAL A 362 16.72 7.40 10.37
CA VAL A 362 16.50 8.05 9.08
C VAL A 362 15.14 8.71 9.10
N ARG A 363 15.07 10.00 8.82
CA ARG A 363 13.80 10.69 8.60
C ARG A 363 13.30 10.36 7.21
N VAL A 364 12.18 9.65 7.10
CA VAL A 364 11.61 9.32 5.80
C VAL A 364 10.97 10.55 5.18
N GLU A 365 11.20 10.78 3.89
CA GLU A 365 10.74 11.97 3.18
C GLU A 365 10.17 11.59 1.81
N PRO A 366 9.31 12.43 1.22
CA PRO A 366 8.96 12.26 -0.18
C PRO A 366 10.20 12.26 -1.06
N PRO A 367 10.26 11.46 -2.13
CA PRO A 367 11.31 11.58 -3.13
C PRO A 367 11.35 13.02 -3.67
N PRO A 368 12.54 13.63 -3.83
CA PRO A 368 12.64 14.98 -4.36
C PRO A 368 12.31 15.03 -5.86
N GLY A 369 11.83 16.19 -6.32
CA GLY A 369 11.69 16.46 -7.74
C GLY A 369 10.38 17.10 -8.15
N ALA A 370 10.25 17.29 -9.47
CA ALA A 370 9.14 17.93 -10.13
C ALA A 370 7.81 17.18 -9.92
N THR A 371 6.74 17.94 -9.91
CA THR A 371 5.35 17.47 -9.76
C THR A 371 4.59 17.66 -11.08
N GLU A 372 3.37 17.16 -11.16
CA GLU A 372 2.51 17.33 -12.34
C GLU A 372 2.28 18.82 -12.68
N ALA A 373 2.37 19.72 -11.72
CA ALA A 373 2.31 21.16 -11.94
C ALA A 373 3.49 21.72 -12.75
N ASP A 374 4.61 20.99 -12.80
CA ASP A 374 5.83 21.36 -13.51
C ASP A 374 5.86 20.86 -14.98
N VAL A 375 4.77 20.24 -15.45
CA VAL A 375 4.65 19.74 -16.82
C VAL A 375 4.56 20.90 -17.80
N VAL A 376 5.49 20.93 -18.75
CA VAL A 376 5.58 21.97 -19.78
C VAL A 376 5.09 21.46 -21.13
N LEU A 377 4.16 22.20 -21.76
CA LEU A 377 3.76 21.97 -23.14
C LEU A 377 4.75 22.64 -24.09
N LEU A 378 5.32 21.86 -25.00
CA LEU A 378 6.18 22.38 -26.05
C LEU A 378 5.34 22.84 -27.25
N THR A 379 5.42 24.13 -27.61
CA THR A 379 4.61 24.78 -28.68
C THR A 379 5.46 25.38 -29.79
N ASN A 380 6.67 24.88 -29.96
CA ASN A 380 7.56 25.32 -30.99
C ASN A 380 7.29 24.57 -32.31
N GLY A 381 7.68 25.14 -33.48
CA GLY A 381 7.49 24.52 -34.81
C GLY A 381 8.32 23.27 -35.07
N SER A 382 8.94 22.66 -34.05
CA SER A 382 9.76 21.46 -34.18
C SER A 382 8.95 20.17 -34.09
N VAL A 383 9.60 19.04 -34.25
CA VAL A 383 9.04 17.68 -34.08
C VAL A 383 8.50 17.43 -32.65
N PHE A 384 8.86 18.28 -31.68
CA PHE A 384 8.38 18.21 -30.28
C PHE A 384 7.07 18.97 -30.06
N ASN A 385 6.54 19.67 -31.05
CA ASN A 385 5.31 20.45 -30.92
C ASN A 385 4.13 19.58 -30.48
N GLY A 386 3.53 19.94 -29.36
CA GLY A 386 2.42 19.19 -28.74
C GLY A 386 2.85 18.13 -27.73
N ALA A 387 4.15 17.93 -27.50
CA ALA A 387 4.62 17.10 -26.41
C ALA A 387 4.53 17.86 -25.06
N ARG A 388 3.99 17.21 -24.05
CA ARG A 388 4.01 17.66 -22.66
C ARG A 388 5.13 16.93 -21.95
N VAL A 389 6.09 17.68 -21.43
CA VAL A 389 7.34 17.13 -20.90
C VAL A 389 7.59 17.65 -19.48
N ILE A 390 8.36 16.88 -18.71
CA ILE A 390 8.75 17.20 -17.35
C ILE A 390 10.16 16.68 -17.10
N GLU A 391 10.90 17.32 -16.20
CA GLU A 391 12.22 16.83 -15.79
C GLU A 391 12.08 15.47 -15.05
N LEU A 392 12.87 14.50 -15.48
CA LEU A 392 12.94 13.23 -14.77
C LEU A 392 13.62 13.44 -13.41
N SER A 393 12.93 13.08 -12.37
CA SER A 393 13.35 13.22 -10.98
C SER A 393 13.15 11.93 -10.22
N PRO A 394 13.74 11.73 -9.04
CA PRO A 394 13.47 10.57 -8.20
C PRO A 394 11.98 10.36 -7.94
N ARG A 395 11.24 11.43 -7.69
CA ARG A 395 9.79 11.38 -7.50
C ARG A 395 9.07 10.81 -8.72
N LEU A 396 9.33 11.39 -9.88
CA LEU A 396 8.69 10.96 -11.13
C LEU A 396 9.11 9.53 -11.52
N ALA A 397 10.37 9.17 -11.26
CA ALA A 397 10.86 7.81 -11.46
C ALA A 397 10.10 6.81 -10.59
N GLU A 398 10.00 7.08 -9.28
CA GLU A 398 9.21 6.26 -8.37
C GLU A 398 7.74 6.16 -8.81
N GLU A 399 7.08 7.26 -9.15
CA GLU A 399 5.69 7.30 -9.59
C GLU A 399 5.44 6.47 -10.87
N ASN A 400 6.45 6.31 -11.72
CA ASN A 400 6.36 5.57 -12.99
C ASN A 400 7.07 4.20 -12.96
N GLY A 401 7.45 3.68 -11.80
CA GLY A 401 8.12 2.37 -11.68
C GLY A 401 9.51 2.32 -12.29
N LEU A 402 10.16 3.49 -12.46
CA LEU A 402 11.53 3.61 -12.94
C LEU A 402 12.50 3.62 -11.76
N ASP A 403 13.74 3.20 -12.02
CA ASP A 403 14.79 3.29 -11.02
C ASP A 403 15.26 4.75 -10.85
N PRO A 404 15.09 5.35 -9.67
CA PRO A 404 15.45 6.74 -9.42
C PRO A 404 16.97 7.00 -9.44
N PHE A 405 17.79 5.95 -9.34
CA PHE A 405 19.26 6.05 -9.29
C PHE A 405 19.90 5.92 -10.68
N THR A 406 19.53 4.92 -11.45
CA THR A 406 20.17 4.63 -12.74
C THR A 406 19.65 5.48 -13.89
N ARG A 407 18.44 6.04 -13.73
CA ARG A 407 17.77 6.84 -14.79
C ARG A 407 17.58 8.30 -14.43
N GLY A 408 18.24 8.77 -13.41
CA GLY A 408 17.98 10.00 -12.66
C GLY A 408 18.13 11.34 -13.40
N SER A 409 18.37 11.38 -14.73
CA SER A 409 18.40 12.66 -15.47
C SER A 409 17.89 12.48 -16.90
N GLY A 410 17.14 13.45 -17.39
CA GLY A 410 16.55 13.46 -18.73
C GLY A 410 15.19 14.13 -18.72
N ILE A 411 14.56 14.20 -19.87
CA ILE A 411 13.24 14.81 -19.98
C ILE A 411 12.21 13.70 -20.26
N TYR A 412 11.31 13.52 -19.33
CA TYR A 412 10.24 12.53 -19.44
C TYR A 412 9.08 13.10 -20.28
N VAL A 413 8.62 12.32 -21.25
CA VAL A 413 7.44 12.64 -22.05
C VAL A 413 6.20 12.19 -21.26
N HIS A 414 5.54 13.14 -20.60
CA HIS A 414 4.35 12.88 -19.80
C HIS A 414 3.15 12.50 -20.69
N SER A 415 2.91 13.28 -21.74
CA SER A 415 1.83 13.01 -22.69
C SER A 415 2.08 13.70 -24.03
N VAL A 416 1.31 13.30 -25.04
CA VAL A 416 1.41 13.86 -26.38
C VAL A 416 0.01 14.24 -26.87
N THR A 417 -0.16 15.48 -27.30
CA THR A 417 -1.44 16.02 -27.78
C THR A 417 -1.85 15.32 -29.08
N ARG A 418 -3.10 14.92 -29.22
CA ARG A 418 -3.64 14.29 -30.42
C ARG A 418 -3.60 15.27 -31.59
N GLY A 419 -3.23 14.78 -32.77
CA GLY A 419 -3.18 15.60 -33.98
C GLY A 419 -1.93 16.48 -34.13
N THR A 420 -0.96 16.39 -33.22
CA THR A 420 0.32 17.11 -33.31
C THR A 420 1.40 16.24 -33.90
N ILE A 421 2.44 16.89 -34.45
CA ILE A 421 3.58 16.21 -35.10
C ILE A 421 4.34 15.30 -34.16
N SER A 422 4.46 15.70 -32.88
CA SER A 422 5.17 14.96 -31.83
C SER A 422 4.63 13.55 -31.63
N ARG A 423 3.33 13.31 -31.91
CA ARG A 423 2.71 11.98 -31.76
C ARG A 423 3.30 10.92 -32.72
N ASN A 424 3.89 11.34 -33.81
CA ASN A 424 4.51 10.40 -34.75
C ASN A 424 5.83 9.84 -34.23
N TYR A 425 6.47 10.55 -33.30
CA TYR A 425 7.83 10.25 -32.81
C TYR A 425 7.90 9.86 -31.36
N PHE A 426 7.09 10.49 -30.51
CA PHE A 426 7.12 10.31 -29.07
C PHE A 426 5.89 9.57 -28.54
N ARG A 427 6.10 8.88 -27.42
CA ARG A 427 5.06 8.20 -26.63
C ARG A 427 5.16 8.63 -25.18
N PRO A 428 4.06 8.64 -24.41
CA PRO A 428 4.14 8.75 -22.96
C PRO A 428 5.08 7.67 -22.41
N GLY A 429 5.98 8.06 -21.51
CA GLY A 429 7.00 7.16 -20.96
C GLY A 429 8.37 7.23 -21.64
N ASP A 430 8.49 7.89 -22.78
CA ASP A 430 9.82 8.13 -23.40
C ASP A 430 10.64 9.08 -22.51
N ILE A 431 11.95 8.86 -22.45
CA ILE A 431 12.90 9.77 -21.80
C ILE A 431 13.82 10.34 -22.87
N ILE A 432 13.75 11.65 -23.12
CA ILE A 432 14.63 12.33 -24.04
C ILE A 432 15.99 12.50 -23.36
N ARG A 433 17.03 11.92 -23.95
CA ARG A 433 18.41 11.91 -23.44
C ARG A 433 19.27 12.98 -24.09
N SER A 434 19.16 13.13 -25.40
CA SER A 434 19.90 14.17 -26.12
C SER A 434 19.12 14.62 -27.38
N VAL A 435 19.38 15.87 -27.77
CA VAL A 435 18.86 16.46 -29.00
C VAL A 435 20.01 17.19 -29.70
N ASN A 436 20.24 16.88 -31.00
CA ASN A 436 21.34 17.44 -31.81
C ASN A 436 22.72 17.30 -31.12
N GLY A 437 22.99 16.11 -30.55
CA GLY A 437 24.22 15.80 -29.83
C GLY A 437 24.39 16.46 -28.44
N LYS A 438 23.43 17.29 -28.00
CA LYS A 438 23.45 17.92 -26.70
C LYS A 438 22.61 17.12 -25.73
N GLN A 439 23.19 16.72 -24.60
CA GLN A 439 22.43 16.13 -23.50
C GLN A 439 21.42 17.13 -22.97
N THR A 440 20.19 16.68 -22.69
CA THR A 440 19.11 17.48 -22.13
C THR A 440 18.72 16.90 -20.79
N LYS A 441 19.11 17.57 -19.70
CA LYS A 441 18.81 17.17 -18.32
C LYS A 441 17.63 17.95 -17.74
N THR A 442 17.44 19.18 -18.18
CA THR A 442 16.36 20.07 -17.74
C THR A 442 15.49 20.51 -18.90
N VAL A 443 14.21 20.82 -18.62
CA VAL A 443 13.28 21.35 -19.63
C VAL A 443 13.81 22.65 -20.24
N LYS A 444 14.50 23.46 -19.43
CA LYS A 444 15.13 24.71 -19.90
C LYS A 444 16.25 24.44 -20.92
N GLU A 445 17.09 23.43 -20.69
CA GLU A 445 18.12 23.02 -21.68
C GLU A 445 17.47 22.50 -22.96
N LEU A 446 16.43 21.66 -22.87
CA LEU A 446 15.69 21.21 -24.04
C LEU A 446 15.11 22.39 -24.80
N GLN A 447 14.41 23.30 -24.15
CA GLN A 447 13.86 24.51 -24.79
C GLN A 447 14.95 25.38 -25.45
N ALA A 448 16.14 25.47 -24.84
CA ALA A 448 17.26 26.20 -25.44
C ALA A 448 17.75 25.55 -26.74
N VAL A 449 17.85 24.21 -26.77
CA VAL A 449 18.21 23.48 -28.00
C VAL A 449 17.14 23.64 -29.08
N LEU A 450 15.85 23.63 -28.70
CA LEU A 450 14.72 23.76 -29.60
C LEU A 450 14.54 25.15 -30.22
N LYS A 451 15.28 26.16 -29.75
CA LYS A 451 15.35 27.49 -30.40
C LYS A 451 16.23 27.51 -31.66
N ALA A 452 16.98 26.43 -31.92
CA ALA A 452 17.79 26.34 -33.12
C ALA A 452 16.89 26.32 -34.38
N ASN A 453 17.25 27.14 -35.37
CA ASN A 453 16.55 27.16 -36.63
C ASN A 453 17.08 26.03 -37.54
N THR A 454 16.63 24.80 -37.25
CA THR A 454 17.00 23.58 -38.02
C THR A 454 15.75 22.82 -38.43
N ARG A 455 15.83 22.12 -39.55
CA ARG A 455 14.81 21.18 -40.01
C ARG A 455 15.15 19.73 -39.65
N ASP A 456 16.41 19.46 -39.40
CA ASP A 456 16.90 18.12 -39.07
C ASP A 456 17.17 18.04 -37.55
N TRP A 457 16.59 17.04 -36.91
CA TRP A 457 16.67 16.80 -35.45
C TRP A 457 17.23 15.42 -35.20
N ASP A 458 18.44 15.35 -34.69
CA ASP A 458 19.02 14.11 -34.15
C ASP A 458 18.55 13.91 -32.73
N ILE A 459 17.78 12.86 -32.48
CA ILE A 459 17.13 12.62 -31.23
C ILE A 459 17.57 11.28 -30.68
N GLU A 460 17.97 11.29 -29.42
CA GLU A 460 18.19 10.09 -28.62
C GLU A 460 17.16 10.03 -27.50
N ILE A 461 16.34 8.99 -27.51
CA ILE A 461 15.35 8.70 -26.45
C ILE A 461 15.62 7.33 -25.85
N GLU A 462 15.25 7.19 -24.59
CA GLU A 462 15.09 5.89 -23.98
C GLU A 462 13.60 5.52 -23.97
N ARG A 463 13.28 4.36 -24.54
CA ARG A 463 11.92 3.80 -24.60
C ARG A 463 11.95 2.37 -24.09
N ASN A 464 11.18 2.09 -23.03
CA ASN A 464 11.14 0.77 -22.40
C ASN A 464 12.54 0.23 -22.04
N GLY A 465 13.43 1.10 -21.53
CA GLY A 465 14.79 0.74 -21.15
C GLY A 465 15.79 0.59 -22.31
N ARG A 466 15.37 0.84 -23.56
CA ARG A 466 16.25 0.76 -24.75
C ARG A 466 16.49 2.14 -25.32
N ILE A 467 17.74 2.40 -25.69
CA ILE A 467 18.11 3.63 -26.40
C ILE A 467 17.69 3.53 -27.87
N VAL A 468 16.90 4.48 -28.31
CA VAL A 468 16.46 4.65 -29.69
C VAL A 468 17.04 5.97 -30.23
N ARG A 469 17.74 5.90 -31.35
CA ARG A 469 18.33 7.07 -32.04
C ARG A 469 17.72 7.22 -33.38
N GLY A 470 17.50 8.45 -33.81
CA GLY A 470 16.98 8.74 -35.13
C GLY A 470 17.10 10.20 -35.50
N THR A 471 17.26 10.45 -36.81
CA THR A 471 17.19 11.80 -37.39
C THR A 471 15.79 12.00 -37.96
N VAL A 472 15.15 13.08 -37.52
CA VAL A 472 13.79 13.44 -37.94
C VAL A 472 13.83 14.81 -38.61
N ARG A 473 13.13 14.94 -39.73
CA ARG A 473 13.02 16.18 -40.47
C ARG A 473 11.62 16.78 -40.33
N THR A 474 11.56 18.11 -40.07
CA THR A 474 10.33 18.93 -40.10
C THR A 474 10.13 19.65 -41.40
#